data_4ba7be2e06cba89de6129b4be5403b6d
#
_entry.id   4ba7be2e06cba89de6129b4be5403b6d
#
_cell.length_a   1.000
_cell.length_b   1.000
_cell.length_c   1.000
_cell.angle_alpha   90.00
_cell.angle_beta   90.00
_cell.angle_gamma   90.00
#
_symmetry.space_group_name_H-M   'P 1'
#
loop_
_entity.id
_entity.type
_entity.pdbx_description
1 polymer ?
#
loop_
_entity_poly.entity_id
_entity_poly.type
_entity_poly.pdbx_seq_one_letter_code
_entity_poly.pdbx_strand_id
1 'polypeptide(L)'
;MKTLTIAVPTYNMERWLPVTIESCLWQSHKSIEILIVNDGSTDASGEIADRYAKLDSRVRHIHKPNGGHGSARQRGQDEAAGDFITWLDADDFLDPMFAEKMLETAERDQVDMVCCNAIVFSDKTFNTRRYFPHPAASRLSFSSSPDYWKSKVLWRWIFSLPFLRTGKDGSPFKHPSYKLGQDVCLMFEALPRVKAFSQCPDELYFFRQDHKTSHSSLETEIDHQLAHFLSVKDILVPTGQIKPFVKYLNENYWRDIKAIAPRLADEPRWTERVVELGTSLFAGTEPTWFEASFLAPELKANEKLSGLASAFRSRDADAVRGIIDGLARDAVPDVDKTSLFHTLRRRAAGTGDRCCRG
;
A
#
# COMPACT_ATOMS: atom_id res chain seq x y z
N MET A 1 -17.04 15.56 21.42
CA MET A 1 -15.74 15.58 20.67
C MET A 1 -15.45 14.14 20.31
N LYS A 2 -15.20 13.87 19.03
CA LYS A 2 -14.91 12.50 18.54
C LYS A 2 -13.51 12.07 18.92
N THR A 3 -13.35 10.77 19.20
CA THR A 3 -12.05 10.18 19.53
C THR A 3 -11.47 9.46 18.32
N LEU A 4 -10.19 9.72 17.99
CA LEU A 4 -9.45 9.00 16.96
C LEU A 4 -8.54 7.95 17.60
N THR A 5 -8.72 6.68 17.24
CA THR A 5 -7.70 5.65 17.49
C THR A 5 -6.65 5.69 16.39
N ILE A 6 -5.38 5.87 16.78
CA ILE A 6 -4.22 5.73 15.92
C ILE A 6 -3.59 4.38 16.24
N ALA A 7 -3.88 3.37 15.41
CA ALA A 7 -3.33 2.02 15.56
C ALA A 7 -1.97 1.93 14.88
N VAL A 8 -0.95 1.47 15.62
CA VAL A 8 0.44 1.38 15.16
C VAL A 8 0.87 -0.10 15.14
N PRO A 9 0.67 -0.82 14.02
CA PRO A 9 1.18 -2.18 13.86
C PRO A 9 2.70 -2.15 13.84
N THR A 10 3.32 -2.91 14.74
CA THR A 10 4.76 -2.81 15.02
C THR A 10 5.43 -4.19 14.96
N TYR A 11 6.50 -4.32 14.17
CA TYR A 11 7.36 -5.49 14.16
C TYR A 11 8.81 -5.10 13.85
N ASN A 12 9.71 -5.22 14.85
CA ASN A 12 11.13 -4.86 14.74
C ASN A 12 11.37 -3.41 14.25
N MET A 13 10.80 -2.45 14.97
CA MET A 13 10.82 -1.01 14.66
C MET A 13 11.46 -0.16 15.77
N GLU A 14 12.36 -0.74 16.59
CA GLU A 14 12.98 -0.04 17.73
C GLU A 14 13.59 1.33 17.37
N ARG A 15 14.13 1.44 16.15
CA ARG A 15 14.75 2.65 15.64
C ARG A 15 13.76 3.79 15.40
N TRP A 16 12.55 3.48 14.89
CA TRP A 16 11.61 4.47 14.37
C TRP A 16 10.40 4.69 15.26
N LEU A 17 10.00 3.65 15.99
CA LEU A 17 8.81 3.64 16.83
C LEU A 17 8.73 4.84 17.83
N PRO A 18 9.83 5.30 18.45
CA PRO A 18 9.77 6.49 19.31
C PRO A 18 9.27 7.73 18.57
N VAL A 19 9.79 8.00 17.35
CA VAL A 19 9.39 9.18 16.55
C VAL A 19 7.92 9.06 16.15
N THR A 20 7.47 7.86 15.77
CA THR A 20 6.09 7.57 15.41
C THR A 20 5.16 7.87 16.58
N ILE A 21 5.47 7.37 17.80
CA ILE A 21 4.65 7.60 19.00
C ILE A 21 4.64 9.09 19.38
N GLU A 22 5.79 9.76 19.37
CA GLU A 22 5.89 11.19 19.69
C GLU A 22 5.04 12.03 18.74
N SER A 23 4.99 11.72 17.43
CA SER A 23 4.13 12.42 16.48
C SER A 23 2.65 12.28 16.81
N CYS A 24 2.25 11.14 17.39
CA CYS A 24 0.89 10.93 17.88
C CYS A 24 0.63 11.71 19.17
N LEU A 25 1.56 11.72 20.11
CA LEU A 25 1.43 12.46 21.37
C LEU A 25 1.32 13.96 21.19
N TRP A 26 1.93 14.50 20.12
CA TRP A 26 1.93 15.93 19.78
C TRP A 26 0.70 16.39 19.00
N GLN A 27 -0.27 15.52 18.76
CA GLN A 27 -1.49 15.93 18.07
C GLN A 27 -2.18 17.10 18.81
N SER A 28 -2.67 18.10 18.04
CA SER A 28 -3.45 19.24 18.55
C SER A 28 -4.75 18.77 19.18
N HIS A 29 -5.44 17.81 18.55
CA HIS A 29 -6.64 17.16 19.05
C HIS A 29 -6.28 16.19 20.19
N LYS A 30 -6.84 16.42 21.39
CA LYS A 30 -6.44 15.67 22.59
C LYS A 30 -7.24 14.38 22.81
N SER A 31 -8.41 14.24 22.20
CA SER A 31 -9.21 13.02 22.29
C SER A 31 -8.71 11.96 21.29
N ILE A 32 -7.56 11.40 21.62
CA ILE A 32 -6.90 10.35 20.83
C ILE A 32 -6.60 9.14 21.70
N GLU A 33 -6.62 7.96 21.08
CA GLU A 33 -6.08 6.71 21.58
C GLU A 33 -4.91 6.31 20.67
N ILE A 34 -3.75 6.02 21.23
CA ILE A 34 -2.58 5.51 20.52
C ILE A 34 -2.47 4.03 20.87
N LEU A 35 -2.78 3.15 19.92
CA LEU A 35 -2.82 1.71 20.13
C LEU A 35 -1.66 1.02 19.42
N ILE A 36 -0.61 0.69 20.16
CA ILE A 36 0.56 -0.01 19.62
C ILE A 36 0.28 -1.51 19.61
N VAL A 37 0.31 -2.14 18.43
CA VAL A 37 0.13 -3.58 18.29
C VAL A 37 1.48 -4.22 17.94
N ASN A 38 2.18 -4.69 18.97
CA ASN A 38 3.46 -5.39 18.80
C ASN A 38 3.22 -6.83 18.32
N ASP A 39 3.57 -7.09 17.09
CA ASP A 39 3.39 -8.38 16.39
C ASP A 39 4.57 -9.33 16.62
N GLY A 40 4.96 -9.52 17.89
CA GLY A 40 6.02 -10.44 18.29
C GLY A 40 7.41 -9.97 17.91
N SER A 41 7.71 -8.67 18.08
CA SER A 41 9.07 -8.13 17.86
C SER A 41 10.12 -8.83 18.72
N THR A 42 11.32 -8.98 18.14
CA THR A 42 12.49 -9.57 18.78
C THR A 42 13.55 -8.53 19.16
N ASP A 43 13.32 -7.26 18.80
CA ASP A 43 14.11 -6.09 19.18
C ASP A 43 13.47 -5.34 20.36
N ALA A 44 13.95 -4.15 20.69
CA ALA A 44 13.45 -3.35 21.80
C ALA A 44 12.04 -2.70 21.55
N SER A 45 11.37 -2.98 20.43
CA SER A 45 10.06 -2.37 20.12
C SER A 45 9.01 -2.63 21.21
N GLY A 46 8.99 -3.85 21.78
CA GLY A 46 8.07 -4.19 22.87
C GLY A 46 8.32 -3.36 24.13
N GLU A 47 9.59 -3.24 24.56
CA GLU A 47 9.97 -2.44 25.72
C GLU A 47 9.68 -0.95 25.53
N ILE A 48 9.84 -0.45 24.30
CA ILE A 48 9.49 0.93 23.95
C ILE A 48 7.98 1.14 24.12
N ALA A 49 7.14 0.24 23.60
CA ALA A 49 5.69 0.31 23.75
C ALA A 49 5.27 0.33 25.23
N ASP A 50 5.83 -0.56 26.04
CA ASP A 50 5.59 -0.65 27.50
C ASP A 50 5.95 0.66 28.22
N ARG A 51 7.08 1.26 27.84
CA ARG A 51 7.55 2.51 28.43
C ARG A 51 6.61 3.66 28.14
N TYR A 52 6.19 3.84 26.87
CA TYR A 52 5.28 4.92 26.53
C TYR A 52 3.89 4.76 27.14
N ALA A 53 3.37 3.54 27.24
CA ALA A 53 2.10 3.26 27.91
C ALA A 53 2.11 3.59 29.41
N LYS A 54 3.29 3.53 30.07
CA LYS A 54 3.46 3.98 31.47
C LYS A 54 3.55 5.49 31.60
N LEU A 55 4.02 6.18 30.56
CA LEU A 55 4.26 7.62 30.57
C LEU A 55 3.02 8.46 30.22
N ASP A 56 2.15 7.95 29.34
CA ASP A 56 0.97 8.68 28.86
C ASP A 56 -0.24 7.75 28.77
N SER A 57 -1.32 8.11 29.45
CA SER A 57 -2.55 7.31 29.52
C SER A 57 -3.30 7.16 28.19
N ARG A 58 -2.97 7.97 27.19
CA ARG A 58 -3.51 7.82 25.82
C ARG A 58 -2.86 6.68 25.06
N VAL A 59 -1.70 6.19 25.51
CA VAL A 59 -0.97 5.09 24.88
C VAL A 59 -1.39 3.77 25.50
N ARG A 60 -1.88 2.88 24.66
CA ARG A 60 -2.13 1.46 24.99
C ARG A 60 -1.26 0.58 24.10
N HIS A 61 -0.93 -0.59 24.60
CA HIS A 61 -0.18 -1.57 23.81
C HIS A 61 -0.79 -2.97 23.93
N ILE A 62 -0.52 -3.77 22.90
CA ILE A 62 -0.89 -5.20 22.84
C ILE A 62 0.32 -5.95 22.32
N HIS A 63 0.77 -6.95 23.07
CA HIS A 63 1.75 -7.91 22.59
C HIS A 63 1.04 -9.16 22.10
N LYS A 64 1.38 -9.64 20.89
CA LYS A 64 0.84 -10.87 20.33
C LYS A 64 1.94 -11.69 19.63
N PRO A 65 1.76 -12.99 19.48
CA PRO A 65 2.63 -13.77 18.59
C PRO A 65 2.60 -13.22 17.17
N ASN A 66 3.74 -13.28 16.46
CA ASN A 66 3.84 -12.81 15.09
C ASN A 66 2.80 -13.50 14.20
N GLY A 67 1.95 -12.72 13.57
CA GLY A 67 0.92 -13.16 12.62
C GLY A 67 0.91 -12.35 11.34
N GLY A 68 1.91 -11.46 11.19
CA GLY A 68 2.06 -10.58 10.03
C GLY A 68 1.22 -9.30 10.10
N HIS A 69 1.53 -8.38 9.21
CA HIS A 69 1.02 -7.01 9.20
C HIS A 69 -0.52 -6.94 9.19
N GLY A 70 -1.19 -7.78 8.36
CA GLY A 70 -2.66 -7.84 8.33
C GLY A 70 -3.27 -8.27 9.66
N SER A 71 -2.64 -9.24 10.35
CA SER A 71 -3.06 -9.71 11.68
C SER A 71 -2.90 -8.61 12.75
N ALA A 72 -1.81 -7.84 12.69
CA ALA A 72 -1.60 -6.72 13.61
C ALA A 72 -2.61 -5.59 13.37
N ARG A 73 -2.88 -5.25 12.10
CA ARG A 73 -3.92 -4.27 11.73
C ARG A 73 -5.31 -4.70 12.17
N GLN A 74 -5.66 -5.98 11.95
CA GLN A 74 -6.93 -6.53 12.41
C GLN A 74 -7.07 -6.42 13.93
N ARG A 75 -6.02 -6.78 14.67
CA ARG A 75 -6.03 -6.64 16.13
C ARG A 75 -6.21 -5.18 16.56
N GLY A 76 -5.58 -4.23 15.87
CA GLY A 76 -5.79 -2.81 16.10
C GLY A 76 -7.24 -2.38 15.87
N GLN A 77 -7.89 -2.87 14.80
CA GLN A 77 -9.31 -2.60 14.52
C GLN A 77 -10.25 -3.18 15.58
N ASP A 78 -9.98 -4.40 16.01
CA ASP A 78 -10.84 -5.11 16.99
C ASP A 78 -10.79 -4.43 18.36
N GLU A 79 -9.63 -3.93 18.77
CA GLU A 79 -9.36 -3.33 20.08
C GLU A 79 -9.52 -1.81 20.13
N ALA A 80 -9.71 -1.16 18.99
CA ALA A 80 -9.88 0.29 18.92
C ALA A 80 -11.11 0.75 19.71
N ALA A 81 -10.95 1.78 20.55
CA ALA A 81 -12.00 2.33 21.41
C ALA A 81 -12.54 3.69 20.95
N GLY A 82 -11.96 4.30 19.92
CA GLY A 82 -12.38 5.60 19.37
C GLY A 82 -13.68 5.55 18.56
N ASP A 83 -14.08 6.70 18.06
CA ASP A 83 -15.17 6.82 17.06
C ASP A 83 -14.65 6.54 15.65
N PHE A 84 -13.40 6.93 15.40
CA PHE A 84 -12.68 6.71 14.14
C PHE A 84 -11.36 5.99 14.41
N ILE A 85 -10.83 5.34 13.37
CA ILE A 85 -9.52 4.70 13.38
C ILE A 85 -8.70 5.10 12.16
N THR A 86 -7.39 5.20 12.35
CA THR A 86 -6.38 5.18 11.28
C THR A 86 -5.29 4.17 11.62
N TRP A 87 -4.53 3.74 10.62
CA TRP A 87 -3.31 2.94 10.81
C TRP A 87 -2.10 3.78 10.45
N LEU A 88 -1.16 3.87 11.36
CA LEU A 88 0.12 4.55 11.17
C LEU A 88 1.23 3.49 11.15
N ASP A 89 1.96 3.40 10.06
CA ASP A 89 3.09 2.49 9.98
C ASP A 89 4.20 2.96 10.94
N ALA A 90 4.85 2.00 11.63
CA ALA A 90 5.71 2.28 12.79
C ALA A 90 7.07 2.93 12.44
N ASP A 91 7.33 3.22 11.18
CA ASP A 91 8.46 3.97 10.65
C ASP A 91 8.10 5.34 10.06
N ASP A 92 6.79 5.69 10.08
CA ASP A 92 6.23 6.93 9.58
C ASP A 92 5.85 7.89 10.72
N PHE A 93 5.35 9.09 10.37
CA PHE A 93 4.84 10.04 11.37
C PHE A 93 3.72 10.93 10.81
N LEU A 94 2.96 11.54 11.73
CA LEU A 94 1.83 12.41 11.43
C LEU A 94 2.18 13.88 11.65
N ASP A 95 1.54 14.76 10.84
CA ASP A 95 1.49 16.18 11.15
C ASP A 95 0.72 16.41 12.46
N PRO A 96 1.11 17.39 13.31
CA PRO A 96 0.40 17.69 14.56
C PRO A 96 -1.09 18.00 14.39
N MET A 97 -1.53 18.44 13.22
CA MET A 97 -2.92 18.77 12.91
C MET A 97 -3.70 17.59 12.29
N PHE A 98 -3.10 16.40 12.15
CA PHE A 98 -3.74 15.27 11.48
C PHE A 98 -5.09 14.91 12.08
N ALA A 99 -5.12 14.61 13.39
CA ALA A 99 -6.36 14.18 14.04
C ALA A 99 -7.45 15.26 14.00
N GLU A 100 -7.10 16.51 14.25
CA GLU A 100 -8.04 17.64 14.23
C GLU A 100 -8.67 17.83 12.85
N LYS A 101 -7.84 18.02 11.81
CA LYS A 101 -8.34 18.30 10.44
C LYS A 101 -9.12 17.14 9.84
N MET A 102 -8.71 15.92 10.11
CA MET A 102 -9.39 14.73 9.61
C MET A 102 -10.75 14.54 10.28
N LEU A 103 -10.85 14.71 11.59
CA LEU A 103 -12.11 14.62 12.33
C LEU A 103 -13.05 15.77 12.01
N GLU A 104 -12.55 17.03 11.93
CA GLU A 104 -13.34 18.18 11.50
C GLU A 104 -13.94 17.97 10.10
N THR A 105 -13.16 17.42 9.17
CA THR A 105 -13.64 17.09 7.83
C THR A 105 -14.72 16.02 7.88
N ALA A 106 -14.55 14.96 8.67
CA ALA A 106 -15.54 13.91 8.83
C ALA A 106 -16.84 14.42 9.44
N GLU A 107 -16.77 15.25 10.49
CA GLU A 107 -17.92 15.83 11.18
C GLU A 107 -18.63 16.87 10.31
N ARG A 108 -17.91 17.77 9.66
CA ARG A 108 -18.48 18.80 8.76
C ARG A 108 -19.26 18.15 7.61
N ASP A 109 -18.69 17.14 6.98
CA ASP A 109 -19.23 16.53 5.77
C ASP A 109 -20.14 15.32 6.07
N GLN A 110 -20.24 14.89 7.32
CA GLN A 110 -21.04 13.73 7.77
C GLN A 110 -20.68 12.47 6.95
N VAL A 111 -19.39 12.11 6.94
CA VAL A 111 -18.86 10.96 6.19
C VAL A 111 -18.13 9.98 7.09
N ASP A 112 -18.13 8.71 6.67
CA ASP A 112 -17.46 7.62 7.38
C ASP A 112 -15.99 7.47 7.06
N MET A 113 -15.53 8.10 5.97
CA MET A 113 -14.14 8.02 5.51
C MET A 113 -13.63 9.39 5.08
N VAL A 114 -12.41 9.73 5.49
CA VAL A 114 -11.69 10.93 5.03
C VAL A 114 -10.28 10.55 4.63
N CYS A 115 -9.84 11.04 3.47
CA CYS A 115 -8.48 10.91 2.96
C CYS A 115 -7.71 12.22 3.16
N CYS A 116 -6.41 12.17 3.47
CA CYS A 116 -5.53 13.34 3.40
C CYS A 116 -4.48 13.19 2.30
N ASN A 117 -3.75 14.27 2.03
CA ASN A 117 -2.55 14.21 1.24
C ASN A 117 -1.35 13.77 2.10
N ALA A 118 -0.27 13.38 1.43
CA ALA A 118 0.91 12.87 2.10
C ALA A 118 2.20 13.33 1.42
N ILE A 119 3.26 13.39 2.19
CA ILE A 119 4.63 13.63 1.75
C ILE A 119 5.42 12.33 1.86
N VAL A 120 6.11 11.96 0.80
CA VAL A 120 7.17 10.95 0.85
C VAL A 120 8.47 11.68 1.13
N PHE A 121 9.24 11.22 2.10
CA PHE A 121 10.53 11.80 2.45
C PHE A 121 11.62 10.74 2.58
N SER A 122 12.87 11.16 2.43
CA SER A 122 14.06 10.34 2.55
C SER A 122 14.97 10.92 3.61
N ASP A 123 15.30 10.15 4.65
CA ASP A 123 16.29 10.56 5.66
C ASP A 123 17.71 10.65 5.10
N LYS A 124 17.99 9.92 4.01
CA LYS A 124 19.34 9.86 3.41
C LYS A 124 19.63 11.03 2.49
N THR A 125 18.61 11.43 1.71
CA THR A 125 18.78 12.46 0.69
C THR A 125 18.11 13.76 1.04
N PHE A 126 17.29 13.79 2.10
CA PHE A 126 16.43 14.90 2.51
C PHE A 126 15.47 15.38 1.41
N ASN A 127 15.27 14.56 0.38
CA ASN A 127 14.31 14.85 -0.68
C ASN A 127 12.88 14.55 -0.20
N THR A 128 11.96 15.41 -0.61
CA THR A 128 10.53 15.24 -0.38
C THR A 128 9.75 15.31 -1.68
N ARG A 129 8.65 14.58 -1.76
CA ARG A 129 7.69 14.67 -2.86
C ARG A 129 6.27 14.41 -2.37
N ARG A 130 5.30 15.04 -3.01
CA ARG A 130 3.89 14.74 -2.76
C ARG A 130 3.53 13.34 -3.23
N TYR A 131 2.72 12.64 -2.44
CA TYR A 131 2.20 11.32 -2.77
C TYR A 131 0.76 11.42 -3.25
N PHE A 132 0.53 11.32 -4.57
CA PHE A 132 -0.80 11.39 -5.20
C PHE A 132 -1.71 12.46 -4.56
N PRO A 133 -1.37 13.76 -4.68
CA PRO A 133 -2.14 14.84 -4.05
C PRO A 133 -3.50 15.01 -4.74
N HIS A 134 -4.53 15.24 -3.93
CA HIS A 134 -5.87 15.59 -4.38
C HIS A 134 -6.28 16.95 -3.81
N PRO A 135 -7.07 17.76 -4.55
CA PRO A 135 -7.65 18.98 -4.01
C PRO A 135 -8.72 18.64 -2.96
N ALA A 136 -9.12 19.66 -2.19
CA ALA A 136 -10.25 19.53 -1.27
C ALA A 136 -11.52 19.07 -2.01
N ALA A 137 -12.21 18.12 -1.43
CA ALA A 137 -13.47 17.63 -1.97
C ALA A 137 -14.35 17.05 -0.88
N SER A 138 -15.64 17.31 -0.95
CA SER A 138 -16.64 16.88 0.04
C SER A 138 -17.61 15.88 -0.56
N ARG A 139 -17.94 14.85 0.21
CA ARG A 139 -18.99 13.87 -0.09
C ARG A 139 -18.87 13.22 -1.48
N LEU A 140 -17.66 12.82 -1.82
CA LEU A 140 -17.38 12.05 -3.03
C LEU A 140 -17.98 10.65 -2.93
N SER A 141 -18.36 10.07 -4.07
CA SER A 141 -18.64 8.63 -4.19
C SER A 141 -17.56 7.95 -5.04
N PHE A 142 -17.32 6.67 -4.80
CA PHE A 142 -16.35 5.93 -5.59
C PHE A 142 -16.75 5.83 -7.07
N SER A 143 -18.06 5.77 -7.35
CA SER A 143 -18.59 5.75 -8.72
C SER A 143 -18.34 7.04 -9.50
N SER A 144 -18.42 8.20 -8.82
CA SER A 144 -18.17 9.52 -9.44
C SER A 144 -16.68 9.91 -9.44
N SER A 145 -15.89 9.29 -8.60
CA SER A 145 -14.48 9.62 -8.38
C SER A 145 -13.61 8.36 -8.35
N PRO A 146 -13.65 7.55 -9.43
CA PRO A 146 -12.97 6.25 -9.45
C PRO A 146 -11.45 6.35 -9.33
N ASP A 147 -10.84 7.50 -9.60
CA ASP A 147 -9.38 7.71 -9.49
C ASP A 147 -8.87 7.63 -8.05
N TYR A 148 -9.76 7.67 -7.03
CA TYR A 148 -9.38 7.41 -5.64
C TYR A 148 -8.91 5.97 -5.37
N TRP A 149 -9.09 5.03 -6.31
CA TRP A 149 -8.40 3.75 -6.24
C TRP A 149 -6.86 3.88 -6.18
N LYS A 150 -6.30 5.00 -6.67
CA LYS A 150 -4.87 5.33 -6.52
C LYS A 150 -4.48 5.63 -5.08
N SER A 151 -5.44 6.01 -4.24
CA SER A 151 -5.29 6.25 -2.80
C SER A 151 -5.58 5.00 -1.96
N LYS A 152 -5.26 3.82 -2.48
CA LYS A 152 -5.53 2.48 -1.93
C LYS A 152 -4.73 2.11 -0.69
N VAL A 153 -3.87 2.98 -0.20
CA VAL A 153 -3.09 2.79 1.03
C VAL A 153 -3.89 3.25 2.24
N LEU A 154 -3.93 2.42 3.30
CA LEU A 154 -4.76 2.69 4.48
C LEU A 154 -4.29 3.90 5.29
N TRP A 155 -3.00 4.11 5.38
CA TRP A 155 -2.37 5.05 6.28
C TRP A 155 -2.72 6.53 6.05
N ARG A 156 -3.27 6.90 4.91
CA ARG A 156 -3.74 8.27 4.65
C ARG A 156 -5.24 8.50 4.88
N TRP A 157 -5.93 7.50 5.46
CA TRP A 157 -7.37 7.54 5.69
C TRP A 157 -7.70 7.44 7.16
N ILE A 158 -8.79 8.07 7.58
CA ILE A 158 -9.52 7.70 8.78
C ILE A 158 -10.82 7.01 8.38
N PHE A 159 -11.28 6.10 9.22
CA PHE A 159 -12.51 5.33 9.02
C PHE A 159 -13.36 5.40 10.28
N SER A 160 -14.67 5.61 10.14
CA SER A 160 -15.56 5.45 11.29
C SER A 160 -15.57 3.98 11.74
N LEU A 161 -15.42 3.72 13.03
CA LEU A 161 -15.45 2.35 13.57
C LEU A 161 -16.80 1.67 13.38
N PRO A 162 -17.97 2.35 13.52
CA PRO A 162 -19.25 1.75 13.14
C PRO A 162 -19.29 1.25 11.69
N PHE A 163 -18.77 2.02 10.73
CA PHE A 163 -18.71 1.59 9.33
C PHE A 163 -17.86 0.34 9.16
N LEU A 164 -16.67 0.29 9.75
CA LEU A 164 -15.79 -0.89 9.66
C LEU A 164 -16.38 -2.13 10.36
N ARG A 165 -17.16 -1.93 11.41
CA ARG A 165 -17.76 -3.02 12.19
C ARG A 165 -19.06 -3.55 11.60
N THR A 166 -19.76 -2.78 10.79
CA THR A 166 -21.01 -3.22 10.14
C THR A 166 -20.78 -3.91 8.81
N GLY A 167 -19.76 -3.55 8.07
CA GLY A 167 -19.33 -4.19 6.81
C GLY A 167 -20.48 -4.45 5.81
N LYS A 168 -20.30 -5.45 4.97
CA LYS A 168 -21.36 -6.00 4.15
C LYS A 168 -22.12 -7.05 4.96
N ASP A 169 -23.43 -7.05 4.85
CA ASP A 169 -24.30 -8.05 5.50
C ASP A 169 -24.18 -8.10 7.06
N GLY A 170 -23.75 -7.01 7.68
CA GLY A 170 -23.54 -6.92 9.13
C GLY A 170 -22.25 -7.55 9.65
N SER A 171 -21.37 -8.01 8.75
CA SER A 171 -20.06 -8.57 9.12
C SER A 171 -18.97 -7.49 9.06
N PRO A 172 -18.07 -7.40 10.06
CA PRO A 172 -16.97 -6.46 10.06
C PRO A 172 -16.06 -6.63 8.84
N PHE A 173 -15.52 -5.51 8.33
CA PHE A 173 -14.42 -5.56 7.39
C PHE A 173 -13.22 -6.23 8.04
N LYS A 174 -12.47 -7.02 7.26
CA LYS A 174 -11.34 -7.77 7.76
C LYS A 174 -10.08 -7.50 6.96
N HIS A 175 -8.97 -7.44 7.67
CA HIS A 175 -7.65 -7.42 7.05
C HIS A 175 -7.27 -8.85 6.64
N PRO A 176 -7.04 -9.11 5.34
CA PRO A 176 -6.56 -10.42 4.92
C PRO A 176 -5.15 -10.68 5.46
N SER A 177 -4.82 -11.96 5.65
CA SER A 177 -3.53 -12.41 6.20
C SER A 177 -2.36 -12.34 5.22
N TYR A 178 -2.49 -11.61 4.12
CA TYR A 178 -1.37 -11.40 3.18
C TYR A 178 -0.25 -10.59 3.83
N LYS A 179 1.00 -10.90 3.49
CA LYS A 179 2.15 -10.07 3.87
C LYS A 179 2.23 -8.79 3.03
N LEU A 180 1.73 -8.83 1.80
CA LEU A 180 1.70 -7.72 0.84
C LEU A 180 0.28 -7.56 0.29
N GLY A 181 -0.16 -6.33 0.03
CA GLY A 181 -1.44 -6.03 -0.60
C GLY A 181 -2.69 -6.13 0.29
N GLN A 182 -2.54 -6.38 1.60
CA GLN A 182 -3.67 -6.47 2.53
C GLN A 182 -4.45 -5.16 2.67
N ASP A 183 -3.77 -4.03 2.62
CA ASP A 183 -4.37 -2.69 2.65
C ASP A 183 -5.22 -2.42 1.41
N VAL A 184 -4.72 -2.85 0.25
CA VAL A 184 -5.42 -2.72 -1.03
C VAL A 184 -6.77 -3.44 -1.00
N CYS A 185 -6.81 -4.66 -0.46
CA CYS A 185 -8.05 -5.44 -0.37
C CYS A 185 -9.10 -4.72 0.48
N LEU A 186 -8.74 -4.23 1.65
CA LEU A 186 -9.67 -3.49 2.52
C LEU A 186 -10.15 -2.20 1.84
N MET A 187 -9.27 -1.46 1.17
CA MET A 187 -9.66 -0.23 0.48
C MET A 187 -10.66 -0.50 -0.67
N PHE A 188 -10.43 -1.53 -1.48
CA PHE A 188 -11.37 -1.91 -2.53
C PHE A 188 -12.68 -2.49 -1.99
N GLU A 189 -12.67 -3.02 -0.78
CA GLU A 189 -13.89 -3.41 -0.09
C GLU A 189 -14.64 -2.20 0.47
N ALA A 190 -13.97 -1.24 1.07
CA ALA A 190 -14.55 -0.08 1.74
C ALA A 190 -15.06 0.99 0.75
N LEU A 191 -14.24 1.38 -0.25
CA LEU A 191 -14.56 2.47 -1.18
C LEU A 191 -15.88 2.30 -1.94
N PRO A 192 -16.22 1.12 -2.49
CA PRO A 192 -17.52 0.91 -3.16
C PRO A 192 -18.72 0.89 -2.20
N ARG A 193 -18.50 0.65 -0.90
CA ARG A 193 -19.58 0.46 0.09
C ARG A 193 -19.86 1.70 0.92
N VAL A 194 -18.87 2.59 1.08
CA VAL A 194 -19.10 3.86 1.77
C VAL A 194 -20.07 4.73 0.97
N LYS A 195 -21.04 5.31 1.64
CA LYS A 195 -22.02 6.20 0.98
C LYS A 195 -21.36 7.44 0.37
N ALA A 196 -20.41 8.01 1.11
CA ALA A 196 -19.61 9.13 0.68
C ALA A 196 -18.33 9.19 1.51
N PHE A 197 -17.28 9.75 0.92
CA PHE A 197 -16.02 10.08 1.59
C PHE A 197 -15.59 11.50 1.24
N SER A 198 -14.68 12.08 1.99
CA SER A 198 -14.16 13.42 1.75
C SER A 198 -12.64 13.45 1.66
N GLN A 199 -12.11 14.49 1.02
CA GLN A 199 -10.69 14.74 0.87
C GLN A 199 -10.28 15.99 1.67
N CYS A 200 -9.43 15.81 2.67
CA CYS A 200 -8.67 16.88 3.29
C CYS A 200 -7.47 17.22 2.39
N PRO A 201 -7.28 18.47 1.96
CA PRO A 201 -6.25 18.83 0.99
C PRO A 201 -4.85 18.95 1.59
N ASP A 202 -4.72 18.89 2.91
CA ASP A 202 -3.47 19.10 3.63
C ASP A 202 -2.58 17.84 3.57
N GLU A 203 -1.26 18.05 3.55
CA GLU A 203 -0.28 16.98 3.67
C GLU A 203 -0.08 16.65 5.16
N LEU A 204 -0.82 15.65 5.63
CA LEU A 204 -0.88 15.31 7.06
C LEU A 204 -0.17 14.01 7.43
N TYR A 205 0.27 13.23 6.45
CA TYR A 205 1.00 11.98 6.66
C TYR A 205 2.37 12.06 6.00
N PHE A 206 3.41 11.61 6.73
CA PHE A 206 4.78 11.60 6.26
C PHE A 206 5.28 10.16 6.14
N PHE A 207 5.39 9.71 4.88
CA PHE A 207 5.82 8.36 4.52
C PHE A 207 7.33 8.31 4.33
N ARG A 208 8.02 7.44 5.07
CA ARG A 208 9.46 7.24 5.01
C ARG A 208 9.84 6.26 3.89
N GLN A 209 10.65 6.72 2.96
CA GLN A 209 11.05 5.91 1.79
C GLN A 209 12.29 5.03 2.04
N ASP A 210 13.16 5.40 2.97
CA ASP A 210 14.49 4.78 3.12
C ASP A 210 14.50 3.54 4.00
N HIS A 211 13.39 3.19 4.59
CA HIS A 211 13.28 1.93 5.30
C HIS A 211 13.39 0.80 4.26
N LYS A 212 14.46 -0.01 4.37
CA LYS A 212 14.55 -1.24 3.60
C LYS A 212 13.44 -2.16 4.12
N THR A 213 12.32 -2.19 3.42
CA THR A 213 11.50 -3.40 3.45
C THR A 213 12.44 -4.55 3.09
N SER A 214 12.55 -5.55 3.97
CA SER A 214 13.25 -6.79 3.66
C SER A 214 12.82 -7.17 2.24
N HIS A 215 13.78 -7.42 1.34
CA HIS A 215 13.45 -7.93 0.02
C HIS A 215 12.57 -9.16 0.24
N SER A 216 11.30 -9.08 -0.14
CA SER A 216 10.41 -10.21 -0.06
C SER A 216 10.98 -11.31 -0.94
N SER A 217 10.95 -12.56 -0.46
CA SER A 217 11.32 -13.69 -1.29
C SER A 217 10.41 -13.72 -2.52
N LEU A 218 10.87 -14.31 -3.63
CA LEU A 218 10.05 -14.50 -4.82
C LEU A 218 8.73 -15.23 -4.48
N GLU A 219 8.80 -16.20 -3.58
CA GLU A 219 7.65 -16.89 -3.00
C GLU A 219 6.64 -15.90 -2.37
N THR A 220 7.11 -15.00 -1.50
CA THR A 220 6.24 -14.00 -0.87
C THR A 220 5.60 -13.07 -1.90
N GLU A 221 6.34 -12.65 -2.92
CA GLU A 221 5.80 -11.78 -3.98
C GLU A 221 4.74 -12.50 -4.81
N ILE A 222 4.94 -13.77 -5.13
CA ILE A 222 3.97 -14.56 -5.87
C ILE A 222 2.75 -14.87 -5.01
N ASP A 223 2.93 -15.48 -3.84
CA ASP A 223 1.82 -15.98 -3.03
C ASP A 223 1.04 -14.89 -2.29
N HIS A 224 1.60 -13.72 -2.11
CA HIS A 224 0.90 -12.62 -1.44
C HIS A 224 0.63 -11.44 -2.38
N GLN A 225 1.65 -10.93 -3.08
CA GLN A 225 1.48 -9.75 -3.94
C GLN A 225 0.67 -10.07 -5.20
N LEU A 226 0.87 -11.23 -5.85
CA LEU A 226 0.04 -11.62 -6.99
C LEU A 226 -1.33 -12.15 -6.54
N ALA A 227 -1.39 -12.93 -5.45
CA ALA A 227 -2.65 -13.51 -4.98
C ALA A 227 -3.66 -12.46 -4.50
N HIS A 228 -3.22 -11.29 -3.99
CA HIS A 228 -4.19 -10.25 -3.58
C HIS A 228 -5.07 -9.74 -4.72
N PHE A 229 -4.60 -9.84 -5.99
CA PHE A 229 -5.43 -9.48 -7.15
C PHE A 229 -6.67 -10.38 -7.29
N LEU A 230 -6.59 -11.64 -6.85
CA LEU A 230 -7.75 -12.53 -6.77
C LEU A 230 -8.78 -11.99 -5.78
N SER A 231 -8.33 -11.60 -4.59
CA SER A 231 -9.23 -10.99 -3.60
C SER A 231 -9.86 -9.70 -4.11
N VAL A 232 -9.11 -8.86 -4.81
CA VAL A 232 -9.66 -7.63 -5.45
C VAL A 232 -10.70 -7.98 -6.52
N LYS A 233 -10.46 -9.02 -7.31
CA LYS A 233 -11.45 -9.54 -8.28
C LYS A 233 -12.73 -9.98 -7.59
N ASP A 234 -12.61 -10.81 -6.55
CA ASP A 234 -13.75 -11.36 -5.80
C ASP A 234 -14.58 -10.28 -5.08
N ILE A 235 -13.95 -9.15 -4.77
CA ILE A 235 -14.62 -7.98 -4.19
C ILE A 235 -15.32 -7.16 -5.28
N LEU A 236 -14.62 -6.79 -6.36
CA LEU A 236 -15.09 -5.79 -7.33
C LEU A 236 -15.99 -6.36 -8.42
N VAL A 237 -15.68 -7.54 -8.94
CA VAL A 237 -16.43 -8.11 -10.09
C VAL A 237 -17.88 -8.43 -9.72
N PRO A 238 -18.19 -9.10 -8.59
CA PRO A 238 -19.57 -9.38 -8.19
C PRO A 238 -20.39 -8.13 -7.89
N THR A 239 -19.75 -6.99 -7.59
CA THR A 239 -20.41 -5.71 -7.32
C THR A 239 -20.58 -4.85 -8.57
N GLY A 240 -20.23 -5.36 -9.76
CA GLY A 240 -20.30 -4.63 -11.03
C GLY A 240 -19.19 -3.58 -11.21
N GLN A 241 -18.19 -3.54 -10.33
CA GLN A 241 -17.08 -2.59 -10.38
C GLN A 241 -15.97 -3.04 -11.36
N ILE A 242 -16.36 -3.41 -12.57
CA ILE A 242 -15.46 -4.00 -13.58
C ILE A 242 -14.38 -3.01 -14.02
N LYS A 243 -14.76 -1.75 -14.32
CA LYS A 243 -13.79 -0.75 -14.77
C LYS A 243 -12.69 -0.45 -13.75
N PRO A 244 -12.99 -0.20 -12.46
CA PRO A 244 -11.95 -0.07 -11.42
C PRO A 244 -11.05 -1.31 -11.33
N PHE A 245 -11.61 -2.52 -11.43
CA PHE A 245 -10.82 -3.75 -11.41
C PHE A 245 -9.83 -3.83 -12.58
N VAL A 246 -10.31 -3.60 -13.80
CA VAL A 246 -9.46 -3.66 -15.01
C VAL A 246 -8.38 -2.57 -14.99
N LYS A 247 -8.74 -1.34 -14.56
CA LYS A 247 -7.75 -0.27 -14.34
C LYS A 247 -6.67 -0.70 -13.37
N TYR A 248 -7.07 -1.32 -12.26
CA TYR A 248 -6.13 -1.80 -11.24
C TYR A 248 -5.18 -2.87 -11.82
N LEU A 249 -5.69 -3.84 -12.57
CA LEU A 249 -4.86 -4.85 -13.24
C LEU A 249 -3.89 -4.21 -14.24
N ASN A 250 -4.37 -3.30 -15.07
CA ASN A 250 -3.58 -2.67 -16.13
C ASN A 250 -2.36 -1.90 -15.58
N GLU A 251 -2.51 -1.25 -14.43
CA GLU A 251 -1.43 -0.43 -13.85
C GLU A 251 -0.54 -1.22 -12.86
N ASN A 252 -1.13 -2.13 -12.08
CA ASN A 252 -0.41 -2.76 -10.97
C ASN A 252 -0.02 -4.21 -11.28
N TYR A 253 -0.92 -5.06 -11.74
CA TYR A 253 -0.60 -6.46 -12.02
C TYR A 253 0.48 -6.57 -13.10
N TRP A 254 0.35 -5.78 -14.17
CA TRP A 254 1.35 -5.75 -15.24
C TRP A 254 2.74 -5.30 -14.74
N ARG A 255 2.79 -4.26 -13.89
CA ARG A 255 4.02 -3.79 -13.28
C ARG A 255 4.67 -4.88 -12.42
N ASP A 256 3.86 -5.57 -11.61
CA ASP A 256 4.33 -6.58 -10.68
C ASP A 256 4.82 -7.83 -11.42
N ILE A 257 4.13 -8.29 -12.46
CA ILE A 257 4.61 -9.36 -13.34
C ILE A 257 5.95 -8.99 -13.99
N LYS A 258 6.11 -7.77 -14.48
CA LYS A 258 7.39 -7.30 -15.03
C LYS A 258 8.52 -7.30 -14.01
N ALA A 259 8.24 -6.97 -12.77
CA ALA A 259 9.25 -6.94 -11.71
C ALA A 259 9.75 -8.34 -11.31
N ILE A 260 8.85 -9.35 -11.34
CA ILE A 260 9.22 -10.73 -10.97
C ILE A 260 9.76 -11.55 -12.15
N ALA A 261 9.45 -11.19 -13.39
CA ALA A 261 9.80 -11.97 -14.58
C ALA A 261 11.30 -12.33 -14.68
N PRO A 262 12.27 -11.42 -14.44
CA PRO A 262 13.70 -11.79 -14.45
C PRO A 262 14.06 -12.86 -13.42
N ARG A 263 13.45 -12.78 -12.23
CA ARG A 263 13.69 -13.74 -11.13
C ARG A 263 13.04 -15.11 -11.40
N LEU A 264 11.94 -15.16 -12.16
CA LEU A 264 11.33 -16.40 -12.60
C LEU A 264 12.24 -17.16 -13.57
N ALA A 265 13.03 -16.45 -14.38
CA ALA A 265 14.02 -17.09 -15.25
C ALA A 265 15.10 -17.82 -14.44
N ASP A 266 15.50 -17.25 -13.29
CA ASP A 266 16.47 -17.88 -12.38
C ASP A 266 15.87 -18.99 -11.52
N GLU A 267 14.56 -18.91 -11.21
CA GLU A 267 13.84 -19.88 -10.37
C GLU A 267 12.57 -20.42 -11.09
N PRO A 268 12.70 -21.26 -12.14
CA PRO A 268 11.58 -21.70 -12.99
C PRO A 268 10.46 -22.45 -12.25
N ARG A 269 10.76 -23.05 -11.08
CA ARG A 269 9.77 -23.73 -10.22
C ARG A 269 8.57 -22.87 -9.86
N TRP A 270 8.73 -21.53 -9.83
CA TRP A 270 7.67 -20.59 -9.50
C TRP A 270 6.78 -20.21 -10.69
N THR A 271 7.20 -20.55 -11.91
CA THR A 271 6.42 -20.21 -13.13
C THR A 271 5.07 -20.89 -13.13
N GLU A 272 4.98 -22.15 -12.69
CA GLU A 272 3.70 -22.88 -12.61
C GLU A 272 2.75 -22.21 -11.62
N ARG A 273 3.25 -21.70 -10.49
CA ARG A 273 2.44 -20.99 -9.51
C ARG A 273 1.91 -19.68 -10.07
N VAL A 274 2.69 -18.94 -10.84
CA VAL A 274 2.24 -17.72 -11.55
C VAL A 274 1.17 -18.05 -12.59
N VAL A 275 1.34 -19.14 -13.33
CA VAL A 275 0.32 -19.62 -14.30
C VAL A 275 -0.98 -19.98 -13.60
N GLU A 276 -0.94 -20.69 -12.47
CA GLU A 276 -2.10 -21.07 -11.68
C GLU A 276 -2.85 -19.83 -11.18
N LEU A 277 -2.16 -18.90 -10.52
CA LEU A 277 -2.75 -17.67 -10.01
C LEU A 277 -3.32 -16.79 -11.12
N GLY A 278 -2.58 -16.64 -12.22
CA GLY A 278 -3.03 -15.88 -13.38
C GLY A 278 -4.26 -16.53 -14.05
N THR A 279 -4.27 -17.84 -14.22
CA THR A 279 -5.44 -18.58 -14.74
C THR A 279 -6.68 -18.34 -13.89
N SER A 280 -6.54 -18.39 -12.56
CA SER A 280 -7.64 -18.12 -11.63
C SER A 280 -8.07 -16.64 -11.69
N LEU A 281 -7.12 -15.71 -11.78
CA LEU A 281 -7.39 -14.28 -11.88
C LEU A 281 -8.19 -13.93 -13.14
N PHE A 282 -7.79 -14.46 -14.28
CA PHE A 282 -8.42 -14.14 -15.56
C PHE A 282 -9.59 -15.08 -15.93
N ALA A 283 -9.85 -16.12 -15.14
CA ALA A 283 -11.05 -16.95 -15.31
C ALA A 283 -12.32 -16.10 -15.18
N GLY A 284 -13.26 -16.27 -16.14
CA GLY A 284 -14.52 -15.51 -16.17
C GLY A 284 -14.39 -14.03 -16.51
N THR A 285 -13.19 -13.54 -16.88
CA THR A 285 -13.05 -12.20 -17.46
C THR A 285 -13.36 -12.23 -18.95
N GLU A 286 -13.97 -11.15 -19.48
CA GLU A 286 -14.29 -11.04 -20.89
C GLU A 286 -13.13 -10.39 -21.66
N PRO A 287 -12.83 -10.82 -22.90
CA PRO A 287 -11.80 -10.20 -23.74
C PRO A 287 -11.98 -8.68 -23.89
N THR A 288 -13.23 -8.26 -24.08
CA THR A 288 -13.63 -6.86 -24.25
C THR A 288 -13.23 -5.95 -23.09
N TRP A 289 -13.06 -6.49 -21.86
CA TRP A 289 -12.63 -5.70 -20.70
C TRP A 289 -11.23 -5.10 -20.87
N PHE A 290 -10.39 -5.71 -21.71
CA PHE A 290 -9.00 -5.28 -21.94
C PHE A 290 -8.83 -4.45 -23.21
N GLU A 291 -9.93 -4.14 -23.92
CA GLU A 291 -9.91 -3.30 -25.09
C GLU A 291 -9.92 -1.80 -24.73
N ALA A 292 -9.33 -0.99 -25.60
CA ALA A 292 -9.31 0.48 -25.43
C ALA A 292 -10.71 1.10 -25.34
N SER A 293 -11.70 0.49 -26.01
CA SER A 293 -13.10 0.93 -26.00
C SER A 293 -13.79 0.78 -24.65
N PHE A 294 -13.34 -0.19 -23.83
CA PHE A 294 -13.88 -0.42 -22.49
C PHE A 294 -13.19 0.45 -21.44
N LEU A 295 -11.90 0.71 -21.61
CA LEU A 295 -11.11 1.57 -20.76
C LEU A 295 -11.45 3.05 -21.08
N ALA A 296 -11.36 3.92 -20.08
CA ALA A 296 -11.54 5.35 -20.33
C ALA A 296 -10.47 5.86 -21.33
N PRO A 297 -10.77 6.92 -22.12
CA PRO A 297 -9.86 7.43 -23.16
C PRO A 297 -8.44 7.77 -22.67
N GLU A 298 -8.29 8.06 -21.38
CA GLU A 298 -6.99 8.39 -20.78
C GLU A 298 -6.10 7.15 -20.56
N LEU A 299 -6.66 5.95 -20.63
CA LEU A 299 -5.93 4.70 -20.43
C LEU A 299 -5.64 4.06 -21.78
N LYS A 300 -4.38 4.07 -22.17
CA LYS A 300 -3.91 3.27 -23.31
C LYS A 300 -4.11 1.79 -22.98
N ALA A 301 -4.74 1.06 -23.90
CA ALA A 301 -4.83 -0.39 -23.81
C ALA A 301 -3.41 -0.97 -23.71
N ASN A 302 -3.20 -1.86 -22.75
CA ASN A 302 -1.95 -2.58 -22.65
C ASN A 302 -2.06 -3.89 -23.44
N GLU A 303 -1.62 -3.87 -24.69
CA GLU A 303 -1.67 -5.04 -25.58
C GLU A 303 -0.94 -6.26 -24.99
N LYS A 304 0.15 -6.04 -24.27
CA LYS A 304 0.89 -7.13 -23.61
C LYS A 304 0.08 -7.74 -22.45
N LEU A 305 -0.64 -6.91 -21.67
CA LEU A 305 -1.55 -7.42 -20.64
C LEU A 305 -2.74 -8.16 -21.29
N SER A 306 -3.28 -7.65 -22.38
CA SER A 306 -4.37 -8.33 -23.13
C SER A 306 -3.92 -9.70 -23.65
N GLY A 307 -2.71 -9.80 -24.20
CA GLY A 307 -2.10 -11.06 -24.64
C GLY A 307 -1.92 -12.05 -23.48
N LEU A 308 -1.37 -11.57 -22.36
CA LEU A 308 -1.19 -12.37 -21.15
C LEU A 308 -2.54 -12.85 -20.59
N ALA A 309 -3.53 -11.97 -20.51
CA ALA A 309 -4.88 -12.33 -20.08
C ALA A 309 -5.53 -13.39 -21.00
N SER A 310 -5.29 -13.31 -22.30
CA SER A 310 -5.76 -14.31 -23.27
C SER A 310 -5.10 -15.68 -23.04
N ALA A 311 -3.78 -15.71 -22.88
CA ALA A 311 -3.04 -16.94 -22.59
C ALA A 311 -3.49 -17.59 -21.27
N PHE A 312 -3.73 -16.82 -20.22
CA PHE A 312 -4.27 -17.33 -18.97
C PHE A 312 -5.70 -17.87 -19.11
N ARG A 313 -6.58 -17.20 -19.86
CA ARG A 313 -7.97 -17.69 -20.11
C ARG A 313 -7.99 -19.02 -20.87
N SER A 314 -7.13 -19.16 -21.87
CA SER A 314 -7.00 -20.40 -22.62
C SER A 314 -6.23 -21.50 -21.89
N ARG A 315 -5.67 -21.19 -20.71
CA ARG A 315 -4.79 -22.08 -19.95
C ARG A 315 -3.57 -22.53 -20.76
N ASP A 316 -3.11 -21.68 -21.64
CA ASP A 316 -1.92 -21.94 -22.47
C ASP A 316 -0.66 -21.57 -21.69
N ALA A 317 -0.14 -22.55 -20.95
CA ALA A 317 1.04 -22.37 -20.13
C ALA A 317 2.30 -22.01 -20.93
N ASP A 318 2.39 -22.48 -22.17
CA ASP A 318 3.55 -22.19 -23.03
C ASP A 318 3.51 -20.76 -23.56
N ALA A 319 2.30 -20.28 -23.95
CA ALA A 319 2.12 -18.87 -24.30
C ALA A 319 2.42 -17.93 -23.10
N VAL A 320 1.96 -18.29 -21.89
CA VAL A 320 2.27 -17.52 -20.66
C VAL A 320 3.78 -17.49 -20.42
N ARG A 321 4.46 -18.65 -20.47
CA ARG A 321 5.92 -18.73 -20.32
C ARG A 321 6.64 -17.90 -21.36
N GLY A 322 6.24 -17.98 -22.63
CA GLY A 322 6.83 -17.19 -23.72
C GLY A 322 6.75 -15.68 -23.47
N ILE A 323 5.61 -15.19 -22.92
CA ILE A 323 5.45 -13.77 -22.55
C ILE A 323 6.35 -13.41 -21.37
N ILE A 324 6.40 -14.24 -20.32
CA ILE A 324 7.25 -14.01 -19.14
C ILE A 324 8.72 -13.98 -19.53
N ASP A 325 9.18 -14.92 -20.35
CA ASP A 325 10.57 -14.99 -20.86
C ASP A 325 10.90 -13.76 -21.73
N GLY A 326 9.93 -13.26 -22.50
CA GLY A 326 10.07 -12.03 -23.23
C GLY A 326 10.30 -10.83 -22.31
N LEU A 327 9.52 -10.74 -21.22
CA LEU A 327 9.69 -9.69 -20.22
C LEU A 327 11.02 -9.77 -19.47
N ALA A 328 11.50 -10.99 -19.16
CA ALA A 328 12.79 -11.21 -18.55
C ALA A 328 13.93 -10.70 -19.45
N ARG A 329 13.87 -10.97 -20.75
CA ARG A 329 14.84 -10.46 -21.73
C ARG A 329 14.81 -8.93 -21.86
N ASP A 330 13.62 -8.33 -21.88
CA ASP A 330 13.45 -6.87 -21.95
C ASP A 330 13.94 -6.15 -20.69
N ALA A 331 14.00 -6.85 -19.56
CA ALA A 331 14.43 -6.31 -18.27
C ALA A 331 15.97 -6.37 -18.06
N VAL A 332 16.72 -7.10 -18.92
CA VAL A 332 18.19 -7.07 -18.87
C VAL A 332 18.64 -5.65 -19.14
N PRO A 333 19.34 -4.96 -18.20
CA PRO A 333 19.83 -3.60 -18.44
C PRO A 333 20.74 -3.62 -19.65
N ASP A 334 20.54 -2.68 -20.54
CA ASP A 334 21.50 -2.38 -21.60
C ASP A 334 22.90 -2.33 -20.98
N VAL A 335 23.79 -3.23 -21.42
CA VAL A 335 25.14 -3.43 -20.86
C VAL A 335 25.99 -2.13 -20.86
N ASP A 336 25.48 -1.11 -21.50
CA ASP A 336 26.11 0.22 -21.61
C ASP A 336 25.99 1.10 -20.33
N LYS A 337 25.16 0.73 -19.33
CA LYS A 337 25.15 1.45 -18.04
C LYS A 337 26.36 1.15 -17.16
N THR A 338 27.03 0.02 -17.36
CA THR A 338 28.32 -0.28 -16.72
C THR A 338 29.45 0.54 -17.31
N SER A 339 29.37 0.94 -18.56
CA SER A 339 30.31 1.85 -19.24
C SER A 339 30.24 3.26 -18.63
N LEU A 340 29.08 3.75 -18.27
CA LEU A 340 28.90 5.04 -17.61
C LEU A 340 29.56 5.09 -16.21
N PHE A 341 29.43 4.00 -15.43
CA PHE A 341 30.08 3.88 -14.12
C PHE A 341 31.61 3.76 -14.25
N HIS A 342 32.12 3.06 -15.26
CA HIS A 342 33.55 3.01 -15.57
C HIS A 342 34.07 4.35 -16.08
N THR A 343 33.28 5.08 -16.86
CA THR A 343 33.65 6.44 -17.36
C THR A 343 33.66 7.46 -16.22
N LEU A 344 32.72 7.39 -15.29
CA LEU A 344 32.70 8.26 -14.10
C LEU A 344 33.84 7.93 -13.12
N ARG A 345 34.20 6.66 -12.94
CA ARG A 345 35.38 6.27 -12.15
C ARG A 345 36.68 6.72 -12.76
N ARG A 346 36.86 6.69 -14.10
CA ARG A 346 38.03 7.20 -14.77
C ARG A 346 38.15 8.72 -14.68
N ARG A 347 37.04 9.49 -14.72
CA ARG A 347 37.04 10.93 -14.50
C ARG A 347 37.34 11.30 -13.04
N ALA A 348 36.88 10.57 -12.06
CA ALA A 348 37.21 10.79 -10.64
C ALA A 348 38.67 10.43 -10.31
N ALA A 349 39.26 9.46 -11.01
CA ALA A 349 40.68 9.09 -10.84
C ALA A 349 41.65 9.98 -11.64
N GLY A 350 41.14 10.74 -12.60
CA GLY A 350 41.98 11.64 -13.47
C GLY A 350 42.13 13.09 -12.99
N THR A 351 41.49 13.48 -11.87
CA THR A 351 41.58 14.84 -11.32
C THR A 351 42.55 14.98 -10.14
N GLY A 352 43.36 13.93 -9.87
CA GLY A 352 44.27 13.88 -8.71
C GLY A 352 45.73 14.25 -8.94
N ASP A 353 46.09 14.80 -10.13
CA ASP A 353 47.50 15.16 -10.36
C ASP A 353 47.66 16.43 -11.21
N ARG A 354 47.28 17.59 -10.66
CA ARG A 354 47.77 18.92 -11.08
C ARG A 354 47.40 19.98 -10.05
N CYS A 355 48.10 19.98 -8.93
CA CYS A 355 48.28 21.19 -8.13
C CYS A 355 49.39 20.94 -7.08
N CYS A 356 50.64 20.99 -7.52
CA CYS A 356 51.83 21.31 -6.74
C CYS A 356 53.05 21.38 -7.65
N ARG A 357 53.19 22.46 -8.42
CA ARG A 357 54.48 23.03 -8.86
C ARG A 357 54.19 24.40 -9.46
N GLY A 358 54.59 25.43 -8.72
CA GLY A 358 54.59 26.82 -9.11
C GLY A 358 54.49 27.73 -7.92
#